data_9b0427122eea88bd689b80029be47c23
#
_entry.id   9b0427122eea88bd689b80029be47c23
#
_cell.length_a   1.000
_cell.length_b   1.000
_cell.length_c   1.000
_cell.angle_alpha   90.00
_cell.angle_beta   90.00
_cell.angle_gamma   90.00
#
_symmetry.space_group_name_H-M   'P 1'
#
loop_
_entity.id
_entity.type
_entity.pdbx_description
1 polymer ?
#
loop_
_entity_poly.entity_id
_entity_poly.type
_entity_poly.pdbx_seq_one_letter_code
_entity_poly.pdbx_strand_id
1 'polypeptide(L)'
;VHVLEPQEGMSVCDPCAGSGGMLIQSRHYVEEIGGNPRDLSLAGQELNGGTWAVCKMNMILHGIRSADIRQGCTLKNPQHRDKATGEIRRFDRVIANPPFAQNAPKKSDVEFPERYHTFTKGKKADLMFVQHMASSLKSDGKLAVVMPHGVLFRSGEEKDCRKRFIKEGILEAVIGLPAGLFYGTGIPACVLVINKDGASKRKSVLFINADLEFKESKNQNSLRPEDIEKITHVYHKHLDVPKYSRNVPIKELEDEDFNLNIRRYVDNSPPPEPHDVRAHLHGGVPLSEVDALGPYFDNYAGLRELLFQPRDENYLDFAEAIQGKDDIKPLIESSDGVQQKHKQFHQALDKWWKKHVSEIEALPDNKNVFDLRRQFLGSL
;
A
#
# COMPACT_ATOMS: atom_id res chain seq x y z
N VAL A 1 -8.58 -4.17 1.07
CA VAL A 1 -9.92 -4.16 0.48
C VAL A 1 -9.99 -3.15 -0.68
N HIS A 2 -9.64 -1.88 -0.49
CA HIS A 2 -9.70 -0.81 -1.52
C HIS A 2 -8.94 -1.16 -2.82
N VAL A 3 -7.81 -1.86 -2.73
CA VAL A 3 -7.06 -2.35 -3.91
C VAL A 3 -7.84 -3.41 -4.70
N LEU A 4 -8.66 -4.21 -4.01
CA LEU A 4 -9.43 -5.31 -4.62
C LEU A 4 -10.77 -4.87 -5.21
N GLU A 5 -11.33 -3.77 -4.71
CA GLU A 5 -12.63 -3.23 -5.14
C GLU A 5 -13.72 -4.31 -5.28
N PRO A 6 -14.06 -5.05 -4.20
CA PRO A 6 -15.14 -6.02 -4.27
C PRO A 6 -16.44 -5.30 -4.63
N GLN A 7 -17.24 -5.90 -5.49
CA GLN A 7 -18.52 -5.37 -5.94
C GLN A 7 -19.66 -6.30 -5.59
N GLU A 8 -20.88 -5.78 -5.61
CA GLU A 8 -22.11 -6.55 -5.50
C GLU A 8 -22.11 -7.76 -6.45
N GLY A 9 -22.59 -8.90 -5.99
CA GLY A 9 -22.61 -10.16 -6.74
C GLY A 9 -21.30 -10.94 -6.79
N MET A 10 -20.19 -10.36 -6.34
CA MET A 10 -18.89 -11.04 -6.30
C MET A 10 -18.78 -12.01 -5.13
N SER A 11 -17.84 -12.93 -5.27
CA SER A 11 -17.38 -13.84 -4.19
C SER A 11 -16.01 -13.41 -3.68
N VAL A 12 -15.88 -13.28 -2.36
CA VAL A 12 -14.62 -12.93 -1.66
C VAL A 12 -14.23 -14.06 -0.75
N CYS A 13 -12.94 -14.44 -0.78
CA CYS A 13 -12.40 -15.48 0.08
C CYS A 13 -11.20 -14.98 0.88
N ASP A 14 -11.18 -15.31 2.18
CA ASP A 14 -9.99 -15.17 3.04
C ASP A 14 -9.55 -16.57 3.51
N PRO A 15 -8.49 -17.15 2.92
CA PRO A 15 -8.00 -18.46 3.30
C PRO A 15 -7.26 -18.51 4.64
N CYS A 16 -7.06 -17.36 5.30
CA CYS A 16 -6.44 -17.23 6.63
C CYS A 16 -7.26 -16.25 7.48
N ALA A 17 -8.56 -16.51 7.61
CA ALA A 17 -9.58 -15.55 8.00
C ALA A 17 -9.36 -14.89 9.38
N GLY A 18 -8.59 -15.52 10.28
CA GLY A 18 -8.41 -14.98 11.62
C GLY A 18 -9.75 -14.73 12.29
N SER A 19 -9.98 -13.51 12.76
CA SER A 19 -11.26 -13.05 13.32
C SER A 19 -12.31 -12.62 12.28
N GLY A 20 -11.98 -12.69 10.99
CA GLY A 20 -12.89 -12.31 9.89
C GLY A 20 -12.92 -10.83 9.53
N GLY A 21 -11.99 -10.03 10.07
CA GLY A 21 -11.99 -8.58 9.88
C GLY A 21 -11.94 -8.15 8.42
N MET A 22 -11.13 -8.80 7.57
CA MET A 22 -11.03 -8.45 6.14
C MET A 22 -12.32 -8.77 5.36
N LEU A 23 -13.01 -9.83 5.70
CA LEU A 23 -14.32 -10.16 5.11
C LEU A 23 -15.40 -9.16 5.52
N ILE A 24 -15.40 -8.75 6.80
CA ILE A 24 -16.30 -7.69 7.30
C ILE A 24 -16.04 -6.38 6.57
N GLN A 25 -14.78 -5.98 6.43
CA GLN A 25 -14.40 -4.76 5.71
C GLN A 25 -14.74 -4.84 4.21
N SER A 26 -14.67 -6.02 3.59
CA SER A 26 -15.11 -6.19 2.20
C SER A 26 -16.60 -5.93 2.03
N ARG A 27 -17.42 -6.33 3.01
CA ARG A 27 -18.85 -6.02 3.01
C ARG A 27 -19.13 -4.54 3.21
N HIS A 28 -18.45 -3.91 4.19
CA HIS A 28 -18.57 -2.47 4.41
C HIS A 28 -18.18 -1.67 3.17
N TYR A 29 -17.11 -2.07 2.49
CA TYR A 29 -16.69 -1.43 1.25
C TYR A 29 -17.80 -1.44 0.17
N VAL A 30 -18.48 -2.59 -0.03
CA VAL A 30 -19.60 -2.67 -0.99
C VAL A 30 -20.74 -1.75 -0.57
N GLU A 31 -21.06 -1.67 0.72
CA GLU A 31 -22.08 -0.76 1.25
C GLU A 31 -21.68 0.71 1.03
N GLU A 32 -20.43 1.06 1.30
CA GLU A 32 -19.89 2.42 1.15
C GLU A 32 -19.92 2.91 -0.30
N ILE A 33 -19.70 2.02 -1.29
CA ILE A 33 -19.81 2.37 -2.73
C ILE A 33 -21.25 2.34 -3.25
N GLY A 34 -22.25 2.14 -2.37
CA GLY A 34 -23.66 2.16 -2.72
C GLY A 34 -24.20 0.84 -3.26
N GLY A 35 -23.42 -0.26 -3.26
CA GLY A 35 -23.86 -1.59 -3.64
C GLY A 35 -24.64 -2.30 -2.55
N ASN A 36 -25.31 -3.40 -2.89
CA ASN A 36 -26.00 -4.24 -1.93
C ASN A 36 -25.01 -5.22 -1.26
N PRO A 37 -24.63 -5.00 0.01
CA PRO A 37 -23.64 -5.84 0.69
C PRO A 37 -24.18 -7.28 0.98
N ARG A 38 -25.50 -7.52 0.83
CA ARG A 38 -26.08 -8.86 1.02
C ARG A 38 -25.81 -9.80 -0.15
N ASP A 39 -25.55 -9.26 -1.32
CA ASP A 39 -25.26 -10.03 -2.53
C ASP A 39 -23.78 -10.41 -2.64
N LEU A 40 -22.95 -9.97 -1.69
CA LEU A 40 -21.56 -10.39 -1.61
C LEU A 40 -21.46 -11.79 -0.97
N SER A 41 -20.88 -12.75 -1.69
CA SER A 41 -20.61 -14.09 -1.18
C SER A 41 -19.29 -14.13 -0.43
N LEU A 42 -19.32 -14.35 0.88
CA LEU A 42 -18.12 -14.39 1.73
C LEU A 42 -17.76 -15.81 2.13
N ALA A 43 -16.49 -16.17 1.95
CA ALA A 43 -15.92 -17.44 2.36
C ALA A 43 -14.63 -17.21 3.17
N GLY A 44 -14.37 -18.05 4.16
CA GLY A 44 -13.15 -17.97 4.96
C GLY A 44 -12.70 -19.31 5.47
N GLN A 45 -11.40 -19.49 5.65
CA GLN A 45 -10.84 -20.69 6.28
C GLN A 45 -9.87 -20.29 7.38
N GLU A 46 -9.95 -20.95 8.54
CA GLU A 46 -9.08 -20.70 9.68
C GLU A 46 -8.64 -22.04 10.29
N LEU A 47 -7.34 -22.13 10.59
CA LEU A 47 -6.74 -23.34 11.17
C LEU A 47 -7.10 -23.52 12.64
N ASN A 48 -6.99 -22.45 13.43
CA ASN A 48 -7.21 -22.49 14.87
C ASN A 48 -8.70 -22.52 15.20
N GLY A 49 -9.16 -23.56 15.93
CA GLY A 49 -10.58 -23.74 16.26
C GLY A 49 -11.15 -22.61 17.13
N GLY A 50 -10.37 -22.06 18.07
CA GLY A 50 -10.78 -20.92 18.89
C GLY A 50 -10.96 -19.66 18.05
N THR A 51 -9.99 -19.35 17.20
CA THR A 51 -10.05 -18.21 16.27
C THR A 51 -11.17 -18.38 15.24
N TRP A 52 -11.37 -19.59 14.73
CA TRP A 52 -12.51 -19.93 13.86
C TRP A 52 -13.86 -19.63 14.54
N ALA A 53 -14.02 -20.02 15.81
CA ALA A 53 -15.24 -19.74 16.56
C ALA A 53 -15.46 -18.21 16.73
N VAL A 54 -14.39 -17.46 17.03
CA VAL A 54 -14.43 -15.99 17.09
C VAL A 54 -14.84 -15.41 15.74
N CYS A 55 -14.28 -15.91 14.63
CA CYS A 55 -14.65 -15.48 13.29
C CYS A 55 -16.16 -15.69 13.03
N LYS A 56 -16.67 -16.88 13.34
CA LYS A 56 -18.10 -17.20 13.20
C LYS A 56 -18.98 -16.26 14.02
N MET A 57 -18.61 -15.99 15.27
CA MET A 57 -19.33 -15.05 16.12
C MET A 57 -19.30 -13.62 15.54
N ASN A 58 -18.15 -13.15 15.09
CA ASN A 58 -18.01 -11.82 14.47
C ASN A 58 -18.90 -11.70 13.23
N MET A 59 -18.93 -12.72 12.36
CA MET A 59 -19.84 -12.72 11.20
C MET A 59 -21.30 -12.52 11.64
N ILE A 60 -21.75 -13.22 12.67
CA ILE A 60 -23.12 -13.13 13.19
C ILE A 60 -23.38 -11.73 13.79
N LEU A 61 -22.46 -11.21 14.60
CA LEU A 61 -22.59 -9.88 15.23
C LEU A 61 -22.64 -8.75 14.21
N HIS A 62 -21.94 -8.89 13.09
CA HIS A 62 -22.00 -7.96 11.97
C HIS A 62 -23.15 -8.25 10.97
N GLY A 63 -24.09 -9.14 11.33
CA GLY A 63 -25.25 -9.46 10.48
C GLY A 63 -24.92 -10.26 9.22
N ILE A 64 -23.75 -10.94 9.18
CA ILE A 64 -23.27 -11.74 8.03
C ILE A 64 -23.55 -13.22 8.32
N ARG A 65 -24.80 -13.64 8.22
CA ARG A 65 -25.20 -15.02 8.54
C ARG A 65 -24.87 -16.04 7.44
N SER A 66 -24.68 -15.58 6.21
CA SER A 66 -24.44 -16.41 5.02
C SER A 66 -22.96 -16.72 4.76
N ALA A 67 -22.04 -16.19 5.55
CA ALA A 67 -20.60 -16.44 5.35
C ALA A 67 -20.25 -17.92 5.57
N ASP A 68 -19.57 -18.53 4.59
CA ASP A 68 -19.09 -19.91 4.65
C ASP A 68 -17.69 -19.94 5.30
N ILE A 69 -17.64 -19.97 6.63
CA ILE A 69 -16.40 -20.02 7.41
C ILE A 69 -16.11 -21.45 7.84
N ARG A 70 -14.98 -22.01 7.38
CA ARG A 70 -14.60 -23.41 7.61
C ARG A 70 -13.32 -23.51 8.44
N GLN A 71 -13.23 -24.56 9.24
CA GLN A 71 -12.04 -24.88 10.01
C GLN A 71 -11.14 -25.85 9.24
N GLY A 72 -9.84 -25.57 9.15
CA GLY A 72 -8.87 -26.47 8.53
C GLY A 72 -7.61 -25.77 8.06
N CYS A 73 -6.61 -26.57 7.73
CA CYS A 73 -5.34 -26.07 7.22
C CYS A 73 -5.44 -25.75 5.72
N THR A 74 -5.42 -24.50 5.36
CA THR A 74 -5.48 -24.04 3.98
C THR A 74 -4.39 -24.64 3.08
N LEU A 75 -3.17 -24.75 3.58
CA LEU A 75 -2.06 -25.28 2.79
C LEU A 75 -2.15 -26.79 2.57
N LYS A 76 -2.75 -27.54 3.51
CA LYS A 76 -2.85 -29.01 3.41
C LYS A 76 -4.18 -29.45 2.83
N ASN A 77 -5.28 -28.92 3.36
CA ASN A 77 -6.63 -29.36 3.07
C ASN A 77 -7.57 -28.15 2.89
N PRO A 78 -7.64 -27.57 1.70
CA PRO A 78 -8.58 -26.49 1.38
C PRO A 78 -10.01 -27.01 1.43
N GLN A 79 -10.85 -26.36 2.25
CA GLN A 79 -12.22 -26.80 2.52
C GLN A 79 -13.25 -26.28 1.53
N HIS A 80 -12.96 -25.17 0.83
CA HIS A 80 -13.85 -24.60 -0.17
C HIS A 80 -13.63 -25.32 -1.50
N ARG A 81 -14.61 -26.16 -1.85
CA ARG A 81 -14.60 -26.96 -3.08
C ARG A 81 -15.81 -26.65 -3.94
N ASP A 82 -15.63 -26.72 -5.24
CA ASP A 82 -16.73 -26.72 -6.18
C ASP A 82 -17.56 -27.99 -6.01
N LYS A 83 -18.88 -27.83 -5.89
CA LYS A 83 -19.76 -28.96 -5.60
C LYS A 83 -19.92 -29.95 -6.77
N ALA A 84 -19.74 -29.46 -7.99
CA ALA A 84 -19.90 -30.28 -9.20
C ALA A 84 -18.63 -31.05 -9.55
N THR A 85 -17.46 -30.41 -9.41
CA THR A 85 -16.18 -30.98 -9.84
C THR A 85 -15.36 -31.57 -8.69
N GLY A 86 -15.62 -31.17 -7.44
CA GLY A 86 -14.81 -31.50 -6.28
C GLY A 86 -13.47 -30.75 -6.21
N GLU A 87 -13.14 -29.94 -7.21
CA GLU A 87 -11.94 -29.11 -7.27
C GLU A 87 -12.00 -27.92 -6.30
N ILE A 88 -10.91 -27.20 -6.16
CA ILE A 88 -10.85 -25.95 -5.36
C ILE A 88 -11.80 -24.92 -6.00
N ARG A 89 -12.70 -24.41 -5.16
CA ARG A 89 -13.63 -23.34 -5.56
C ARG A 89 -12.84 -22.08 -5.94
N ARG A 90 -13.25 -21.39 -7.01
CA ARG A 90 -12.66 -20.14 -7.49
C ARG A 90 -13.53 -18.95 -7.11
N PHE A 91 -12.85 -17.85 -6.79
CA PHE A 91 -13.43 -16.62 -6.27
C PHE A 91 -13.08 -15.42 -7.15
N ASP A 92 -13.93 -14.39 -7.13
CA ASP A 92 -13.65 -13.12 -7.81
C ASP A 92 -12.53 -12.36 -7.13
N ARG A 93 -12.52 -12.35 -5.80
CA ARG A 93 -11.50 -11.70 -4.97
C ARG A 93 -10.99 -12.64 -3.90
N VAL A 94 -9.69 -12.60 -3.67
CA VAL A 94 -9.06 -13.33 -2.54
C VAL A 94 -8.20 -12.34 -1.75
N ILE A 95 -8.38 -12.30 -0.46
CA ILE A 95 -7.68 -11.39 0.45
C ILE A 95 -7.17 -12.16 1.65
N ALA A 96 -5.93 -11.91 2.09
CA ALA A 96 -5.43 -12.53 3.29
C ALA A 96 -4.28 -11.76 3.94
N ASN A 97 -4.16 -11.95 5.24
CA ASN A 97 -2.95 -11.71 6.00
C ASN A 97 -2.52 -13.03 6.66
N PRO A 98 -1.83 -13.92 5.92
CA PRO A 98 -1.43 -15.21 6.45
C PRO A 98 -0.36 -15.08 7.53
N PRO A 99 -0.22 -16.05 8.45
CA PRO A 99 0.84 -16.04 9.45
C PRO A 99 2.21 -16.15 8.77
N PHE A 100 3.16 -15.28 9.17
CA PHE A 100 4.50 -15.23 8.60
C PHE A 100 5.38 -16.40 9.11
N ALA A 101 6.35 -16.80 8.29
CA ALA A 101 7.37 -17.78 8.61
C ALA A 101 6.83 -19.15 9.11
N GLN A 102 5.71 -19.59 8.57
CA GLN A 102 5.16 -20.91 8.87
C GLN A 102 5.98 -22.02 8.18
N ASN A 103 5.94 -23.21 8.78
CA ASN A 103 6.52 -24.39 8.18
C ASN A 103 5.76 -24.78 6.90
N ALA A 104 6.49 -24.96 5.82
CA ALA A 104 5.95 -25.48 4.58
C ALA A 104 5.53 -26.95 4.75
N PRO A 105 4.35 -27.36 4.28
CA PRO A 105 3.93 -28.76 4.32
C PRO A 105 4.75 -29.59 3.32
N LYS A 106 4.91 -30.89 3.61
CA LYS A 106 5.46 -31.82 2.62
C LYS A 106 4.42 -32.05 1.51
N LYS A 107 4.90 -32.35 0.30
CA LYS A 107 4.03 -32.62 -0.84
C LYS A 107 3.07 -33.78 -0.59
N SER A 108 3.53 -34.81 0.14
CA SER A 108 2.70 -35.97 0.57
C SER A 108 1.54 -35.62 1.47
N ASP A 109 1.61 -34.50 2.19
CA ASP A 109 0.61 -34.10 3.20
C ASP A 109 -0.43 -33.13 2.63
N VAL A 110 -0.39 -32.87 1.33
CA VAL A 110 -1.16 -31.80 0.67
C VAL A 110 -2.17 -32.42 -0.29
N GLU A 111 -3.43 -32.07 -0.12
CA GLU A 111 -4.45 -32.28 -1.13
C GLU A 111 -4.31 -31.23 -2.26
N PHE A 112 -4.57 -31.62 -3.49
CA PHE A 112 -4.41 -30.78 -4.69
C PHE A 112 -2.99 -30.17 -4.82
N PRO A 113 -1.93 -31.02 -4.84
CA PRO A 113 -0.55 -30.55 -4.88
C PRO A 113 -0.21 -29.81 -6.17
N GLU A 114 -0.98 -29.97 -7.25
CA GLU A 114 -0.83 -29.32 -8.55
C GLU A 114 -1.02 -27.79 -8.49
N ARG A 115 -1.70 -27.27 -7.44
CA ARG A 115 -1.81 -25.82 -7.23
C ARG A 115 -0.48 -25.15 -6.86
N TYR A 116 0.50 -25.95 -6.45
CA TYR A 116 1.83 -25.47 -6.12
C TYR A 116 2.82 -25.83 -7.23
N HIS A 117 3.18 -24.86 -8.02
CA HIS A 117 4.24 -25.04 -9.00
C HIS A 117 5.63 -25.15 -8.34
N THR A 118 5.78 -24.60 -7.12
CA THR A 118 7.02 -24.67 -6.35
C THR A 118 6.71 -24.95 -4.88
N PHE A 119 7.27 -26.03 -4.35
CA PHE A 119 7.22 -26.35 -2.93
C PHE A 119 8.41 -25.71 -2.22
N THR A 120 8.15 -24.80 -1.30
CA THR A 120 9.20 -24.22 -0.45
C THR A 120 9.52 -25.18 0.70
N LYS A 121 10.64 -24.96 1.40
CA LYS A 121 11.12 -25.81 2.49
C LYS A 121 11.31 -25.02 3.78
N GLY A 122 11.22 -25.72 4.92
CA GLY A 122 11.41 -25.12 6.25
C GLY A 122 10.35 -24.05 6.55
N LYS A 123 10.75 -22.99 7.24
CA LYS A 123 9.88 -21.87 7.64
C LYS A 123 9.67 -20.86 6.50
N LYS A 124 9.27 -21.32 5.32
CA LYS A 124 9.11 -20.48 4.11
C LYS A 124 7.79 -20.78 3.38
N ALA A 125 6.71 -20.99 4.13
CA ALA A 125 5.40 -21.25 3.54
C ALA A 125 4.73 -20.00 2.94
N ASP A 126 5.33 -18.81 3.11
CA ASP A 126 4.76 -17.53 2.72
C ASP A 126 4.26 -17.55 1.26
N LEU A 127 5.10 -17.90 0.30
CA LEU A 127 4.70 -17.97 -1.11
C LEU A 127 3.85 -19.20 -1.47
N MET A 128 3.72 -20.20 -0.60
CA MET A 128 2.74 -21.27 -0.80
C MET A 128 1.31 -20.76 -0.55
N PHE A 129 1.11 -19.85 0.42
CA PHE A 129 -0.17 -19.17 0.57
C PHE A 129 -0.54 -18.40 -0.70
N VAL A 130 0.41 -17.65 -1.26
CA VAL A 130 0.19 -16.89 -2.51
C VAL A 130 -0.19 -17.80 -3.68
N GLN A 131 0.50 -18.95 -3.84
CA GLN A 131 0.17 -19.92 -4.88
C GLN A 131 -1.25 -20.52 -4.69
N HIS A 132 -1.60 -20.87 -3.43
CA HIS A 132 -2.95 -21.35 -3.13
C HIS A 132 -4.01 -20.28 -3.49
N MET A 133 -3.79 -19.03 -3.05
CA MET A 133 -4.70 -17.93 -3.35
C MET A 133 -4.85 -17.70 -4.87
N ALA A 134 -3.74 -17.73 -5.61
CA ALA A 134 -3.75 -17.60 -7.06
C ALA A 134 -4.51 -18.74 -7.76
N SER A 135 -4.40 -19.99 -7.24
CA SER A 135 -5.17 -21.13 -7.75
C SER A 135 -6.66 -21.03 -7.47
N SER A 136 -7.02 -20.33 -6.39
CA SER A 136 -8.41 -20.08 -5.97
C SER A 136 -9.05 -18.87 -6.65
N LEU A 137 -8.39 -18.22 -7.62
CA LEU A 137 -8.95 -17.13 -8.41
C LEU A 137 -9.66 -17.62 -9.65
N LYS A 138 -10.75 -16.97 -10.01
CA LYS A 138 -11.35 -17.02 -11.35
C LYS A 138 -10.37 -16.49 -12.42
N SER A 139 -10.69 -16.65 -13.69
CA SER A 139 -9.84 -16.22 -14.80
C SER A 139 -9.62 -14.70 -14.88
N ASP A 140 -10.53 -13.92 -14.32
CA ASP A 140 -10.55 -12.46 -14.19
C ASP A 140 -10.39 -12.00 -12.72
N GLY A 141 -10.06 -12.95 -11.85
CA GLY A 141 -9.96 -12.72 -10.40
C GLY A 141 -8.71 -11.94 -10.00
N LYS A 142 -8.82 -11.24 -8.87
CA LYS A 142 -7.73 -10.46 -8.25
C LYS A 142 -7.54 -10.84 -6.78
N LEU A 143 -6.28 -10.90 -6.34
CA LEU A 143 -5.94 -11.07 -4.93
C LEU A 143 -5.03 -9.97 -4.43
N ALA A 144 -5.12 -9.70 -3.14
CA ALA A 144 -4.17 -8.90 -2.39
C ALA A 144 -3.81 -9.63 -1.09
N VAL A 145 -2.51 -9.74 -0.83
CA VAL A 145 -2.01 -10.48 0.32
C VAL A 145 -0.87 -9.75 1.00
N VAL A 146 -0.96 -9.70 2.33
CA VAL A 146 0.11 -9.12 3.16
C VAL A 146 1.22 -10.16 3.32
N MET A 147 2.47 -9.76 3.03
CA MET A 147 3.65 -10.61 3.09
C MET A 147 4.81 -9.91 3.78
N PRO A 148 5.72 -10.64 4.43
CA PRO A 148 6.96 -10.06 4.93
C PRO A 148 7.88 -9.70 3.76
N HIS A 149 8.64 -8.61 3.86
CA HIS A 149 9.54 -8.15 2.79
C HIS A 149 10.51 -9.24 2.29
N GLY A 150 10.85 -10.21 3.14
CA GLY A 150 11.75 -11.30 2.76
C GLY A 150 11.33 -12.07 1.50
N VAL A 151 10.02 -12.21 1.25
CA VAL A 151 9.53 -12.91 0.05
C VAL A 151 9.92 -12.21 -1.25
N LEU A 152 10.26 -10.93 -1.19
CA LEU A 152 10.60 -10.11 -2.36
C LEU A 152 12.00 -10.42 -2.91
N PHE A 153 12.94 -10.89 -2.07
CA PHE A 153 14.35 -11.00 -2.48
C PHE A 153 15.07 -12.30 -2.09
N ARG A 154 14.47 -13.15 -1.22
CA ARG A 154 15.11 -14.42 -0.88
C ARG A 154 15.32 -15.28 -2.13
N SER A 155 16.44 -15.98 -2.17
CA SER A 155 16.82 -16.91 -3.25
C SER A 155 16.17 -18.29 -3.12
N GLY A 156 16.49 -19.20 -4.06
CA GLY A 156 15.98 -20.57 -4.09
C GLY A 156 14.53 -20.65 -4.52
N GLU A 157 13.76 -21.53 -3.91
CA GLU A 157 12.37 -21.82 -4.29
C GLU A 157 11.46 -20.58 -4.28
N GLU A 158 11.71 -19.61 -3.39
CA GLU A 158 10.94 -18.36 -3.36
C GLU A 158 11.22 -17.47 -4.60
N LYS A 159 12.47 -17.47 -5.09
CA LYS A 159 12.81 -16.84 -6.38
C LYS A 159 12.08 -17.50 -7.54
N ASP A 160 12.05 -18.83 -7.58
CA ASP A 160 11.35 -19.56 -8.64
C ASP A 160 9.84 -19.25 -8.65
N CYS A 161 9.23 -19.08 -7.47
CA CYS A 161 7.84 -18.62 -7.36
C CYS A 161 7.67 -17.22 -7.98
N ARG A 162 8.51 -16.25 -7.60
CA ARG A 162 8.41 -14.87 -8.12
C ARG A 162 8.61 -14.84 -9.63
N LYS A 163 9.63 -15.52 -10.11
CA LYS A 163 9.91 -15.66 -11.55
C LYS A 163 8.70 -16.15 -12.32
N ARG A 164 7.98 -17.13 -11.78
CA ARG A 164 6.81 -17.68 -12.43
C ARG A 164 5.66 -16.68 -12.44
N PHE A 165 5.34 -16.02 -11.32
CA PHE A 165 4.29 -15.00 -11.26
C PHE A 165 4.52 -13.85 -12.24
N ILE A 166 5.79 -13.44 -12.40
CA ILE A 166 6.19 -12.38 -13.33
C ILE A 166 6.05 -12.85 -14.77
N LYS A 167 6.55 -14.06 -15.10
CA LYS A 167 6.49 -14.62 -16.47
C LYS A 167 5.09 -14.96 -16.93
N GLU A 168 4.21 -15.37 -16.01
CA GLU A 168 2.78 -15.55 -16.29
C GLU A 168 2.04 -14.21 -16.39
N GLY A 169 2.71 -13.09 -16.08
CA GLY A 169 2.14 -11.75 -16.10
C GLY A 169 1.06 -11.52 -15.05
N ILE A 170 0.92 -12.40 -14.05
CA ILE A 170 -0.13 -12.28 -13.04
C ILE A 170 0.23 -11.33 -11.89
N LEU A 171 1.52 -11.08 -11.62
CA LEU A 171 1.94 -10.09 -10.64
C LEU A 171 1.68 -8.68 -11.19
N GLU A 172 0.77 -7.95 -10.54
CA GLU A 172 0.36 -6.60 -10.97
C GLU A 172 1.08 -5.51 -10.21
N ALA A 173 1.16 -5.65 -8.86
CA ALA A 173 1.81 -4.64 -8.04
C ALA A 173 2.49 -5.22 -6.79
N VAL A 174 3.47 -4.47 -6.30
CA VAL A 174 4.15 -4.66 -5.02
C VAL A 174 4.08 -3.35 -4.24
N ILE A 175 3.39 -3.35 -3.10
CA ILE A 175 3.16 -2.15 -2.29
C ILE A 175 3.91 -2.32 -0.96
N GLY A 176 4.95 -1.51 -0.73
CA GLY A 176 5.67 -1.44 0.53
C GLY A 176 4.87 -0.70 1.59
N LEU A 177 4.79 -1.26 2.77
CA LEU A 177 4.11 -0.68 3.91
C LEU A 177 5.10 -0.27 5.00
N PRO A 178 4.75 0.71 5.84
CA PRO A 178 5.55 1.10 7.00
C PRO A 178 5.83 -0.07 7.95
N ALA A 179 6.97 -0.01 8.63
CA ALA A 179 7.26 -0.93 9.71
C ALA A 179 6.32 -0.69 10.91
N GLY A 180 6.14 -1.70 11.76
CA GLY A 180 5.37 -1.56 13.00
C GLY A 180 3.85 -1.43 12.82
N LEU A 181 3.28 -1.79 11.66
CA LEU A 181 1.84 -1.82 11.42
C LEU A 181 1.14 -3.05 12.01
N PHE A 182 1.88 -4.13 12.25
CA PHE A 182 1.30 -5.41 12.67
C PHE A 182 1.71 -5.76 14.09
N TYR A 183 0.76 -6.27 14.88
CA TYR A 183 1.02 -6.70 16.24
C TYR A 183 2.10 -7.78 16.31
N GLY A 184 2.99 -7.65 17.31
CA GLY A 184 4.01 -8.66 17.60
C GLY A 184 5.19 -8.72 16.64
N THR A 185 5.26 -7.81 15.66
CA THR A 185 6.41 -7.72 14.75
C THR A 185 6.71 -6.29 14.33
N GLY A 186 8.00 -5.92 14.41
CA GLY A 186 8.51 -4.67 13.81
C GLY A 186 8.98 -4.84 12.35
N ILE A 187 8.80 -6.05 11.77
CA ILE A 187 9.26 -6.34 10.41
C ILE A 187 8.40 -5.58 9.41
N PRO A 188 9.00 -4.85 8.46
CA PRO A 188 8.25 -4.21 7.40
C PRO A 188 7.56 -5.26 6.53
N ALA A 189 6.32 -4.98 6.15
CA ALA A 189 5.51 -5.83 5.30
C ALA A 189 5.22 -5.16 3.95
N CYS A 190 4.81 -5.97 3.00
CA CYS A 190 4.34 -5.50 1.70
C CYS A 190 2.99 -6.14 1.37
N VAL A 191 2.26 -5.55 0.45
CA VAL A 191 1.11 -6.18 -0.20
C VAL A 191 1.53 -6.62 -1.59
N LEU A 192 1.36 -7.91 -1.89
CA LEU A 192 1.45 -8.43 -3.25
C LEU A 192 0.05 -8.42 -3.86
N VAL A 193 -0.06 -7.85 -5.04
CA VAL A 193 -1.29 -7.85 -5.83
C VAL A 193 -1.10 -8.73 -7.05
N ILE A 194 -1.90 -9.79 -7.12
CA ILE A 194 -1.97 -10.68 -8.28
C ILE A 194 -3.32 -10.46 -8.96
N ASN A 195 -3.27 -10.21 -10.25
CA ASN A 195 -4.44 -9.99 -11.08
C ASN A 195 -4.33 -10.85 -12.34
N LYS A 196 -5.27 -11.77 -12.54
CA LYS A 196 -5.32 -12.63 -13.72
C LYS A 196 -5.89 -11.91 -14.94
N ASP A 197 -6.74 -10.89 -14.70
CA ASP A 197 -7.22 -10.07 -15.81
C ASP A 197 -6.07 -9.30 -16.44
N GLY A 198 -6.04 -9.28 -17.76
CA GLY A 198 -4.97 -8.61 -18.53
C GLY A 198 -3.57 -9.23 -18.39
N ALA A 199 -3.39 -10.37 -17.72
CA ALA A 199 -2.10 -10.98 -17.44
C ALA A 199 -1.25 -11.19 -18.71
N SER A 200 -1.84 -11.67 -19.81
CA SER A 200 -1.11 -11.90 -21.08
C SER A 200 -0.62 -10.62 -21.77
N LYS A 201 -1.15 -9.46 -21.39
CA LYS A 201 -0.80 -8.16 -21.97
C LYS A 201 0.06 -7.32 -21.04
N ARG A 202 0.26 -7.75 -19.78
CA ARG A 202 1.00 -7.00 -18.78
C ARG A 202 2.48 -6.95 -19.11
N LYS A 203 3.04 -5.73 -19.20
CA LYS A 203 4.44 -5.47 -19.57
C LYS A 203 5.28 -4.91 -18.43
N SER A 204 4.64 -4.52 -17.34
CA SER A 204 5.27 -3.93 -16.16
C SER A 204 4.59 -4.38 -14.88
N VAL A 205 5.29 -4.23 -13.77
CA VAL A 205 4.76 -4.38 -12.41
C VAL A 205 4.86 -3.04 -11.73
N LEU A 206 3.79 -2.60 -11.08
CA LEU A 206 3.76 -1.36 -10.33
C LEU A 206 4.41 -1.57 -8.95
N PHE A 207 5.41 -0.75 -8.62
CA PHE A 207 5.99 -0.67 -7.29
C PHE A 207 5.52 0.61 -6.61
N ILE A 208 5.01 0.50 -5.39
CA ILE A 208 4.66 1.63 -4.53
C ILE A 208 5.47 1.50 -3.24
N ASN A 209 6.19 2.56 -2.86
CA ASN A 209 6.94 2.62 -1.61
C ASN A 209 6.27 3.61 -0.65
N ALA A 210 5.36 3.10 0.18
CA ALA A 210 4.64 3.89 1.19
C ALA A 210 5.24 3.75 2.60
N ASP A 211 6.50 3.34 2.73
CA ASP A 211 7.13 3.01 4.02
C ASP A 211 7.33 4.22 4.94
N LEU A 212 7.28 5.46 4.42
CA LEU A 212 7.42 6.69 5.18
C LEU A 212 6.09 7.37 5.53
N GLU A 213 4.95 6.85 5.05
CA GLU A 213 3.65 7.50 5.21
C GLU A 213 2.77 6.77 6.21
N PHE A 214 2.77 7.24 7.46
CA PHE A 214 2.00 6.66 8.55
C PHE A 214 1.89 7.65 9.72
N LYS A 215 0.95 7.37 10.61
CA LYS A 215 0.90 7.99 11.93
C LYS A 215 1.73 7.16 12.89
N GLU A 216 2.81 7.76 13.40
CA GLU A 216 3.62 7.14 14.44
C GLU A 216 2.84 7.04 15.76
N SER A 217 2.97 5.91 16.44
CA SER A 217 2.39 5.68 17.75
C SER A 217 3.34 4.82 18.59
N LYS A 218 3.30 5.02 19.91
CA LYS A 218 4.18 4.36 20.88
C LYS A 218 4.16 2.83 20.80
N ASN A 219 3.00 2.24 20.50
CA ASN A 219 2.82 0.78 20.52
C ASN A 219 2.71 0.19 19.12
N GLN A 220 2.08 0.89 18.18
CA GLN A 220 1.81 0.38 16.84
C GLN A 220 1.53 1.55 15.90
N ASN A 221 2.24 1.59 14.77
CA ASN A 221 1.98 2.55 13.72
C ASN A 221 0.64 2.28 13.04
N SER A 222 0.05 3.29 12.42
CA SER A 222 -1.21 3.16 11.71
C SER A 222 -1.20 3.97 10.42
N LEU A 223 -1.82 3.42 9.38
CA LEU A 223 -2.09 4.18 8.17
C LEU A 223 -3.28 5.11 8.43
N ARG A 224 -3.13 6.37 8.05
CA ARG A 224 -4.20 7.35 8.09
C ARG A 224 -5.10 7.19 6.86
N PRO A 225 -6.31 7.74 6.84
CA PRO A 225 -7.17 7.71 5.65
C PRO A 225 -6.49 8.27 4.40
N GLU A 226 -5.72 9.36 4.52
CA GLU A 226 -4.97 9.96 3.42
C GLU A 226 -3.86 9.05 2.89
N ASP A 227 -3.19 8.27 3.76
CA ASP A 227 -2.15 7.32 3.35
C ASP A 227 -2.77 6.17 2.52
N ILE A 228 -3.92 5.65 3.00
CA ILE A 228 -4.68 4.62 2.29
C ILE A 228 -5.15 5.15 0.93
N GLU A 229 -5.68 6.37 0.90
CA GLU A 229 -6.16 6.99 -0.33
C GLU A 229 -5.05 7.20 -1.36
N LYS A 230 -3.89 7.69 -0.93
CA LYS A 230 -2.74 7.88 -1.81
C LYS A 230 -2.28 6.56 -2.42
N ILE A 231 -2.14 5.51 -1.59
CA ILE A 231 -1.76 4.17 -2.06
C ILE A 231 -2.77 3.68 -3.11
N THR A 232 -4.06 3.76 -2.80
CA THR A 232 -5.12 3.22 -3.67
C THR A 232 -5.28 4.04 -4.94
N HIS A 233 -5.20 5.37 -4.87
CA HIS A 233 -5.25 6.25 -6.03
C HIS A 233 -4.09 5.98 -7.00
N VAL A 234 -2.86 5.91 -6.48
CA VAL A 234 -1.66 5.60 -7.29
C VAL A 234 -1.77 4.21 -7.90
N TYR A 235 -2.27 3.23 -7.13
CA TYR A 235 -2.48 1.88 -7.63
C TYR A 235 -3.51 1.84 -8.78
N HIS A 236 -4.70 2.40 -8.58
CA HIS A 236 -5.76 2.34 -9.60
C HIS A 236 -5.45 3.12 -10.88
N LYS A 237 -4.67 4.19 -10.77
CA LYS A 237 -4.24 5.00 -11.92
C LYS A 237 -2.92 4.55 -12.53
N HIS A 238 -2.23 3.57 -11.93
CA HIS A 238 -0.88 3.12 -12.32
C HIS A 238 0.10 4.29 -12.50
N LEU A 239 0.09 5.24 -11.55
CA LEU A 239 0.90 6.46 -11.65
C LEU A 239 2.37 6.19 -11.32
N ASP A 240 3.26 6.84 -12.09
CA ASP A 240 4.65 7.03 -11.73
C ASP A 240 4.78 8.34 -10.93
N VAL A 241 5.13 8.23 -9.65
CA VAL A 241 5.32 9.37 -8.76
C VAL A 241 6.75 9.34 -8.23
N PRO A 242 7.55 10.41 -8.43
CA PRO A 242 8.94 10.46 -7.99
C PRO A 242 9.08 10.07 -6.51
N LYS A 243 10.04 9.17 -6.19
CA LYS A 243 10.31 8.65 -4.85
C LYS A 243 9.16 7.89 -4.16
N TYR A 244 8.04 7.65 -4.87
CA TYR A 244 6.87 6.99 -4.29
C TYR A 244 6.40 5.78 -5.08
N SER A 245 6.31 5.87 -6.42
CA SER A 245 5.85 4.75 -7.26
C SER A 245 6.47 4.74 -8.63
N ARG A 246 6.60 3.53 -9.21
CA ARG A 246 7.15 3.33 -10.55
C ARG A 246 6.58 2.08 -11.20
N ASN A 247 6.21 2.17 -12.48
CA ASN A 247 5.89 1.02 -13.32
C ASN A 247 7.19 0.43 -13.88
N VAL A 248 7.63 -0.68 -13.31
CA VAL A 248 8.91 -1.34 -13.67
C VAL A 248 8.67 -2.35 -14.77
N PRO A 249 9.35 -2.21 -15.95
CA PRO A 249 9.22 -3.17 -17.04
C PRO A 249 9.64 -4.59 -16.61
N ILE A 250 8.94 -5.61 -17.12
CA ILE A 250 9.27 -7.02 -16.83
C ILE A 250 10.72 -7.35 -17.19
N LYS A 251 11.24 -6.76 -18.27
CA LYS A 251 12.66 -6.96 -18.69
C LYS A 251 13.63 -6.49 -17.60
N GLU A 252 13.39 -5.34 -16.97
CA GLU A 252 14.21 -4.84 -15.86
C GLU A 252 14.18 -5.79 -14.66
N LEU A 253 13.01 -6.37 -14.35
CA LEU A 253 12.87 -7.37 -13.30
C LEU A 253 13.64 -8.67 -13.63
N GLU A 254 13.73 -9.03 -14.90
CA GLU A 254 14.53 -10.18 -15.37
C GLU A 254 16.03 -9.89 -15.23
N ASP A 255 16.48 -8.71 -15.64
CA ASP A 255 17.87 -8.25 -15.54
C ASP A 255 18.32 -8.18 -14.07
N GLU A 256 17.43 -7.83 -13.15
CA GLU A 256 17.60 -7.83 -11.69
C GLU A 256 17.32 -9.20 -11.02
N ASP A 257 17.38 -10.29 -11.81
CA ASP A 257 17.24 -11.66 -11.34
C ASP A 257 15.95 -11.92 -10.55
N PHE A 258 14.85 -11.30 -10.95
CA PHE A 258 13.53 -11.38 -10.32
C PHE A 258 13.52 -10.97 -8.83
N ASN A 259 14.43 -10.09 -8.45
CA ASN A 259 14.44 -9.45 -7.15
C ASN A 259 13.41 -8.32 -7.14
N LEU A 260 12.46 -8.39 -6.22
CA LEU A 260 11.37 -7.43 -6.07
C LEU A 260 11.59 -6.47 -4.90
N ASN A 261 12.83 -6.30 -4.42
CA ASN A 261 13.11 -5.33 -3.36
C ASN A 261 12.71 -3.93 -3.82
N ILE A 262 11.72 -3.35 -3.13
CA ILE A 262 11.05 -2.11 -3.52
C ILE A 262 12.04 -0.96 -3.69
N ARG A 263 13.00 -0.82 -2.76
CA ARG A 263 14.00 0.26 -2.80
C ARG A 263 14.95 0.22 -4.00
N ARG A 264 15.05 -0.90 -4.70
CA ARG A 264 15.80 -0.97 -5.97
C ARG A 264 15.13 -0.17 -7.09
N TYR A 265 13.80 -0.07 -7.04
CA TYR A 265 12.99 0.53 -8.09
C TYR A 265 12.41 1.88 -7.68
N VAL A 266 12.11 2.04 -6.39
CA VAL A 266 11.55 3.26 -5.79
C VAL A 266 12.35 3.58 -4.54
N ASP A 267 13.44 4.32 -4.72
CA ASP A 267 14.27 4.81 -3.62
C ASP A 267 13.73 6.16 -3.12
N ASN A 268 13.21 6.15 -1.91
CA ASN A 268 12.72 7.34 -1.20
C ASN A 268 13.71 7.87 -0.18
N SER A 269 14.96 7.38 -0.20
CA SER A 269 16.00 7.90 0.67
C SER A 269 16.21 9.40 0.43
N PRO A 270 16.48 10.17 1.48
CA PRO A 270 16.92 11.55 1.29
C PRO A 270 18.20 11.55 0.44
N PRO A 271 18.42 12.53 -0.42
CA PRO A 271 19.68 12.66 -1.14
C PRO A 271 20.82 12.70 -0.10
N PRO A 272 21.99 12.11 -0.43
CA PRO A 272 23.14 12.22 0.46
C PRO A 272 23.43 13.71 0.69
N GLU A 273 23.59 14.09 1.96
CA GLU A 273 23.98 15.45 2.29
C GLU A 273 25.35 15.73 1.68
N PRO A 274 25.49 16.79 0.89
CA PRO A 274 26.78 17.17 0.37
C PRO A 274 27.69 17.57 1.54
N HIS A 275 28.83 16.92 1.66
CA HIS A 275 29.84 17.27 2.69
C HIS A 275 30.81 18.29 2.12
N ASP A 276 30.51 19.58 2.31
CA ASP A 276 31.45 20.66 1.99
C ASP A 276 32.40 20.88 3.17
N VAL A 277 33.64 20.37 3.04
CA VAL A 277 34.67 20.46 4.08
C VAL A 277 35.04 21.91 4.39
N ARG A 278 35.02 22.79 3.36
CA ARG A 278 35.34 24.21 3.56
C ARG A 278 34.25 24.90 4.38
N ALA A 279 32.97 24.63 4.09
CA ALA A 279 31.85 25.15 4.86
C ALA A 279 31.92 24.71 6.32
N HIS A 280 32.26 23.45 6.57
CA HIS A 280 32.43 22.92 7.93
C HIS A 280 33.59 23.58 8.71
N LEU A 281 34.70 23.87 8.05
CA LEU A 281 35.87 24.44 8.69
C LEU A 281 35.83 25.98 8.82
N HIS A 282 35.26 26.66 7.85
CA HIS A 282 35.32 28.12 7.72
C HIS A 282 33.96 28.80 7.78
N GLY A 283 32.89 28.04 7.89
CA GLY A 283 31.51 28.55 7.85
C GLY A 283 31.09 28.94 6.43
N GLY A 284 29.84 29.41 6.30
CA GLY A 284 29.16 29.67 5.06
C GLY A 284 28.26 28.51 4.63
N VAL A 285 27.25 28.82 3.84
CA VAL A 285 26.33 27.85 3.23
C VAL A 285 26.67 27.75 1.75
N PRO A 286 26.98 26.55 1.21
CA PRO A 286 27.30 26.39 -0.20
C PRO A 286 26.15 26.89 -1.10
N LEU A 287 26.46 27.67 -2.11
CA LEU A 287 25.47 28.20 -3.06
C LEU A 287 24.66 27.08 -3.71
N SER A 288 25.30 25.95 -4.01
CA SER A 288 24.65 24.76 -4.57
C SER A 288 23.57 24.15 -3.66
N GLU A 289 23.73 24.21 -2.34
CA GLU A 289 22.73 23.73 -1.38
C GLU A 289 21.53 24.66 -1.32
N VAL A 290 21.77 25.98 -1.37
CA VAL A 290 20.70 26.97 -1.41
C VAL A 290 19.96 26.91 -2.75
N ASP A 291 20.66 26.72 -3.87
CA ASP A 291 20.05 26.59 -5.20
C ASP A 291 19.20 25.30 -5.32
N ALA A 292 19.56 24.23 -4.62
CA ALA A 292 18.74 23.02 -4.54
C ALA A 292 17.37 23.26 -3.86
N LEU A 293 17.23 24.31 -3.06
CA LEU A 293 15.98 24.76 -2.46
C LEU A 293 15.19 25.72 -3.39
N GLY A 294 15.65 25.95 -4.62
CA GLY A 294 15.02 26.83 -5.60
C GLY A 294 13.49 26.66 -5.71
N PRO A 295 12.94 25.42 -5.85
CA PRO A 295 11.50 25.22 -5.93
C PRO A 295 10.70 25.76 -4.74
N TYR A 296 11.31 25.83 -3.55
CA TYR A 296 10.68 26.45 -2.38
C TYR A 296 10.76 27.98 -2.47
N PHE A 297 11.89 28.54 -2.86
CA PHE A 297 12.05 29.98 -2.99
C PHE A 297 11.19 30.57 -4.11
N ASP A 298 11.01 29.85 -5.21
CA ASP A 298 10.12 30.25 -6.31
C ASP A 298 8.66 30.38 -5.87
N ASN A 299 8.26 29.67 -4.83
CA ASN A 299 6.91 29.73 -4.28
C ASN A 299 6.68 30.89 -3.32
N TYR A 300 7.75 31.48 -2.76
CA TYR A 300 7.67 32.51 -1.72
C TYR A 300 8.58 33.69 -2.08
N ALA A 301 8.00 34.70 -2.68
CA ALA A 301 8.74 35.87 -3.17
C ALA A 301 9.56 36.55 -2.04
N GLY A 302 10.84 36.79 -2.31
CA GLY A 302 11.76 37.48 -1.41
C GLY A 302 12.27 36.61 -0.24
N LEU A 303 11.90 35.31 -0.15
CA LEU A 303 12.30 34.47 0.96
C LEU A 303 13.79 34.14 0.94
N ARG A 304 14.40 33.98 -0.24
CA ARG A 304 15.83 33.71 -0.38
C ARG A 304 16.66 34.85 0.14
N GLU A 305 16.37 36.08 -0.27
CA GLU A 305 17.04 37.31 0.10
C GLU A 305 16.84 37.66 1.58
N LEU A 306 15.71 37.21 2.16
CA LEU A 306 15.43 37.36 3.59
C LEU A 306 16.30 36.45 4.45
N LEU A 307 16.63 35.27 3.97
CA LEU A 307 17.36 34.25 4.74
C LEU A 307 18.87 34.29 4.51
N PHE A 308 19.32 34.69 3.31
CA PHE A 308 20.71 34.59 2.90
C PHE A 308 21.25 35.91 2.33
N GLN A 309 22.52 36.15 2.62
CA GLN A 309 23.31 37.23 2.04
C GLN A 309 24.59 36.71 1.39
N PRO A 310 25.11 37.32 0.33
CA PRO A 310 26.34 36.90 -0.33
C PRO A 310 27.55 36.96 0.60
N ARG A 311 28.35 35.90 0.61
CA ARG A 311 29.64 35.84 1.30
C ARG A 311 30.80 35.94 0.31
N ASP A 312 30.82 35.05 -0.67
CA ASP A 312 31.75 35.00 -1.78
C ASP A 312 31.09 34.36 -3.04
N GLU A 313 31.86 34.03 -4.07
CA GLU A 313 31.34 33.47 -5.31
C GLU A 313 30.62 32.14 -5.16
N ASN A 314 30.95 31.33 -4.10
CA ASN A 314 30.48 29.99 -3.94
C ASN A 314 29.68 29.78 -2.64
N TYR A 315 29.65 30.75 -1.74
CA TYR A 315 29.05 30.64 -0.41
C TYR A 315 28.18 31.85 -0.08
N LEU A 316 27.13 31.57 0.67
CA LEU A 316 26.24 32.55 1.29
C LEU A 316 26.43 32.51 2.82
N ASP A 317 26.12 33.59 3.50
CA ASP A 317 25.90 33.61 4.94
C ASP A 317 24.41 33.73 5.24
N PHE A 318 24.00 33.35 6.44
CA PHE A 318 22.67 33.71 6.91
C PHE A 318 22.57 35.24 7.05
N ALA A 319 21.38 35.79 6.84
CA ALA A 319 21.11 37.20 7.04
C ALA A 319 21.38 37.61 8.51
N GLU A 320 21.78 38.86 8.75
CA GLU A 320 22.12 39.37 10.08
C GLU A 320 21.02 39.19 11.14
N ALA A 321 19.77 39.11 10.70
CA ALA A 321 18.62 38.85 11.58
C ALA A 321 18.60 37.43 12.18
N ILE A 322 19.43 36.49 11.66
CA ILE A 322 19.49 35.10 12.07
C ILE A 322 20.75 34.91 12.92
N GLN A 323 20.58 34.90 14.23
CA GLN A 323 21.66 34.64 15.20
C GLN A 323 21.73 33.17 15.64
N GLY A 324 20.64 32.42 15.41
CA GLY A 324 20.54 31.01 15.75
C GLY A 324 19.44 30.29 14.98
N LYS A 325 19.40 28.97 15.12
CA LYS A 325 18.41 28.11 14.44
C LYS A 325 16.96 28.52 14.75
N ASP A 326 16.72 28.99 15.98
CA ASP A 326 15.37 29.31 16.45
C ASP A 326 14.80 30.59 15.82
N ASP A 327 15.66 31.44 15.22
CA ASP A 327 15.26 32.67 14.56
C ASP A 327 14.70 32.42 13.14
N ILE A 328 15.09 31.29 12.51
CA ILE A 328 14.75 30.99 11.10
C ILE A 328 13.24 30.86 10.92
N LYS A 329 12.57 30.07 11.75
CA LYS A 329 11.14 29.78 11.60
C LYS A 329 10.28 31.04 11.78
N PRO A 330 10.43 31.86 12.84
CA PRO A 330 9.67 33.09 12.98
C PRO A 330 9.91 34.07 11.81
N LEU A 331 11.13 34.15 11.31
CA LEU A 331 11.47 35.01 10.19
C LEU A 331 10.75 34.57 8.89
N ILE A 332 10.74 33.26 8.60
CA ILE A 332 10.01 32.68 7.48
C ILE A 332 8.50 32.97 7.62
N GLU A 333 7.92 32.68 8.78
CA GLU A 333 6.49 32.84 9.03
C GLU A 333 6.03 34.31 8.96
N SER A 334 6.91 35.26 9.28
CA SER A 334 6.62 36.70 9.20
C SER A 334 6.88 37.32 7.83
N SER A 335 7.49 36.59 6.89
CA SER A 335 7.81 37.14 5.57
C SER A 335 6.56 37.44 4.74
N ASP A 336 6.58 38.56 4.00
CA ASP A 336 5.45 38.99 3.17
C ASP A 336 5.09 37.94 2.12
N GLY A 337 6.08 37.30 1.49
CA GLY A 337 5.87 36.25 0.48
C GLY A 337 5.13 35.04 1.04
N VAL A 338 5.48 34.60 2.25
CA VAL A 338 4.81 33.48 2.91
C VAL A 338 3.41 33.87 3.34
N GLN A 339 3.24 35.05 3.94
CA GLN A 339 1.93 35.56 4.37
C GLN A 339 0.96 35.75 3.19
N GLN A 340 1.46 36.24 2.07
CA GLN A 340 0.66 36.42 0.86
C GLN A 340 0.23 35.05 0.29
N LYS A 341 1.14 34.08 0.23
CA LYS A 341 0.81 32.73 -0.25
C LYS A 341 -0.18 32.02 0.65
N HIS A 342 0.00 32.14 1.97
CA HIS A 342 -0.93 31.64 2.97
C HIS A 342 -2.33 32.22 2.79
N LYS A 343 -2.43 33.54 2.62
CA LYS A 343 -3.71 34.22 2.36
C LYS A 343 -4.36 33.74 1.06
N GLN A 344 -3.61 33.57 -0.01
CA GLN A 344 -4.10 33.05 -1.29
C GLN A 344 -4.64 31.63 -1.14
N PHE A 345 -3.91 30.77 -0.42
CA PHE A 345 -4.35 29.40 -0.15
C PHE A 345 -5.68 29.37 0.64
N HIS A 346 -5.77 30.15 1.71
CA HIS A 346 -7.02 30.22 2.50
C HIS A 346 -8.19 30.75 1.67
N GLN A 347 -7.98 31.74 0.84
CA GLN A 347 -9.04 32.25 -0.05
C GLN A 347 -9.50 31.19 -1.07
N ALA A 348 -8.56 30.43 -1.63
CA ALA A 348 -8.90 29.31 -2.52
C ALA A 348 -9.66 28.20 -1.79
N LEU A 349 -9.22 27.85 -0.58
CA LEU A 349 -9.86 26.84 0.26
C LEU A 349 -11.27 27.28 0.68
N ASP A 350 -11.47 28.54 1.09
CA ASP A 350 -12.78 29.09 1.44
C ASP A 350 -13.75 29.07 0.25
N LYS A 351 -13.25 29.40 -0.93
CA LYS A 351 -14.03 29.36 -2.17
C LYS A 351 -14.42 27.92 -2.51
N TRP A 352 -13.49 27.00 -2.40
CA TRP A 352 -13.74 25.58 -2.61
C TRP A 352 -14.75 25.03 -1.59
N TRP A 353 -14.58 25.34 -0.30
CA TRP A 353 -15.48 24.94 0.76
C TRP A 353 -16.92 25.42 0.51
N LYS A 354 -17.08 26.71 0.24
CA LYS A 354 -18.42 27.28 -0.05
C LYS A 354 -19.11 26.64 -1.24
N LYS A 355 -18.32 26.16 -2.22
CA LYS A 355 -18.86 25.46 -3.39
C LYS A 355 -19.36 24.06 -3.06
N HIS A 356 -18.70 23.36 -2.13
CA HIS A 356 -18.91 21.93 -1.89
C HIS A 356 -19.55 21.57 -0.55
N VAL A 357 -19.73 22.52 0.36
CA VAL A 357 -20.26 22.26 1.72
C VAL A 357 -21.63 21.59 1.69
N SER A 358 -22.53 21.98 0.79
CA SER A 358 -23.85 21.38 0.66
C SER A 358 -23.80 19.89 0.21
N GLU A 359 -22.84 19.53 -0.63
CA GLU A 359 -22.64 18.14 -1.04
C GLU A 359 -22.11 17.29 0.13
N ILE A 360 -21.23 17.87 0.95
CA ILE A 360 -20.70 17.23 2.17
C ILE A 360 -21.80 17.05 3.21
N GLU A 361 -22.63 18.07 3.44
CA GLU A 361 -23.74 18.01 4.40
C GLU A 361 -24.81 16.99 4.00
N ALA A 362 -24.98 16.72 2.70
CA ALA A 362 -25.91 15.73 2.18
C ALA A 362 -25.39 14.26 2.27
N LEU A 363 -24.14 14.03 2.64
CA LEU A 363 -23.55 12.68 2.72
C LEU A 363 -24.29 11.69 3.62
N PRO A 364 -24.81 12.07 4.80
CA PRO A 364 -25.58 11.14 5.65
C PRO A 364 -26.80 10.54 4.94
N ASP A 365 -27.43 11.32 4.07
CA ASP A 365 -28.63 10.92 3.35
C ASP A 365 -28.30 10.18 2.05
N ASN A 366 -27.32 10.68 1.30
CA ASN A 366 -26.98 10.18 -0.05
C ASN A 366 -26.01 9.00 -0.03
N LYS A 367 -25.27 8.80 1.06
CA LYS A 367 -24.24 7.73 1.24
C LYS A 367 -23.20 7.63 0.10
N ASN A 368 -23.01 8.70 -0.66
CA ASN A 368 -22.20 8.73 -1.88
C ASN A 368 -20.75 9.19 -1.61
N VAL A 369 -20.10 8.62 -0.60
CA VAL A 369 -18.77 9.04 -0.12
C VAL A 369 -17.71 8.89 -1.20
N PHE A 370 -17.73 7.79 -1.96
CA PHE A 370 -16.67 7.50 -2.93
C PHE A 370 -16.72 8.37 -4.18
N ASP A 371 -17.91 8.67 -4.69
CA ASP A 371 -18.05 9.56 -5.84
C ASP A 371 -17.67 10.99 -5.45
N LEU A 372 -18.05 11.43 -4.25
CA LEU A 372 -17.66 12.72 -3.73
C LEU A 372 -16.14 12.82 -3.53
N ARG A 373 -15.49 11.78 -3.00
CA ARG A 373 -14.02 11.72 -2.90
C ARG A 373 -13.35 11.81 -4.26
N ARG A 374 -13.82 11.07 -5.27
CA ARG A 374 -13.28 11.14 -6.63
C ARG A 374 -13.42 12.54 -7.22
N GLN A 375 -14.56 13.17 -7.02
CA GLN A 375 -14.82 14.54 -7.45
C GLN A 375 -13.85 15.53 -6.76
N PHE A 376 -13.63 15.39 -5.45
CA PHE A 376 -12.76 16.27 -4.69
C PHE A 376 -11.28 16.11 -5.05
N LEU A 377 -10.80 14.90 -5.31
CA LEU A 377 -9.43 14.67 -5.77
C LEU A 377 -9.09 15.38 -7.08
N GLY A 378 -10.08 15.68 -7.92
CA GLY A 378 -9.90 16.44 -9.16
C GLY A 378 -10.24 17.93 -9.06
N SER A 379 -10.66 18.42 -7.90
CA SER A 379 -11.20 19.78 -7.74
C SER A 379 -10.32 20.72 -6.91
N LEU A 380 -9.30 20.19 -6.25
CA LEU A 380 -8.23 20.94 -5.58
C LEU A 380 -6.98 20.99 -6.48
#